data_151964674e8d0cec0184d38e60bd65e0
#
_entry.id   151964674e8d0cec0184d38e60bd65e0
#
_cell.length_a   1.000
_cell.length_b   1.000
_cell.length_c   1.000
_cell.angle_alpha   90.00
_cell.angle_beta   90.00
_cell.angle_gamma   90.00
#
_symmetry.space_group_name_H-M   'P 1'
#
loop_
_entity.id
_entity.type
_entity.pdbx_description
1 polymer ?
#
loop_
_entity_poly.entity_id
_entity_poly.type
_entity_poly.pdbx_seq_one_letter_code
_entity_poly.pdbx_strand_id
1 'polypeptide(L)'
;MAIKVLLRKNPTWVIICCCPDVCKTPVGSVPTPVPYPVISRLSPAGKEVKRVKVNGKKAFNSESFAKMTIGDQPGILKGLKSQKTGGRCKKKKKSSSLSIGKHKAIRSGDIFEMNANAKFGNTIGFVTQFVPTFPLPDLPDKPEPVWPDVLESVADIVSEIASAMIDASASDASRM
;
A
#
# COMPACT_ATOMS: atom_id res chain seq x y z
N MET A 1 -18.30 -6.98 -20.28
CA MET A 1 -18.77 -6.08 -19.21
C MET A 1 -17.96 -6.35 -17.93
N ALA A 2 -17.20 -5.40 -17.41
CA ALA A 2 -16.36 -5.65 -16.23
C ALA A 2 -17.22 -5.78 -14.96
N ILE A 3 -17.07 -6.87 -14.23
CA ILE A 3 -17.78 -7.12 -12.96
C ILE A 3 -17.24 -6.16 -11.91
N LYS A 4 -18.08 -5.24 -11.44
CA LYS A 4 -17.74 -4.29 -10.37
C LYS A 4 -17.99 -4.90 -9.00
N VAL A 5 -16.94 -5.34 -8.33
CA VAL A 5 -16.99 -5.95 -7.00
C VAL A 5 -17.09 -4.87 -5.92
N LEU A 6 -17.89 -5.12 -4.88
CA LEU A 6 -17.99 -4.23 -3.71
C LEU A 6 -16.70 -4.25 -2.87
N LEU A 7 -16.25 -3.07 -2.48
CA LEU A 7 -15.07 -2.95 -1.63
C LEU A 7 -15.33 -3.37 -0.20
N ARG A 8 -14.32 -4.01 0.36
CA ARG A 8 -14.27 -4.47 1.75
C ARG A 8 -12.89 -4.28 2.35
N LYS A 9 -12.81 -4.26 3.66
CA LYS A 9 -11.55 -4.18 4.39
C LYS A 9 -10.71 -5.45 4.17
N ASN A 10 -9.78 -5.38 3.24
CA ASN A 10 -8.87 -6.46 2.91
C ASN A 10 -7.55 -5.87 2.39
N PRO A 11 -6.38 -6.35 2.83
CA PRO A 11 -5.07 -5.86 2.37
C PRO A 11 -4.81 -6.11 0.88
N THR A 12 -5.50 -7.07 0.24
CA THR A 12 -5.37 -7.32 -1.21
C THR A 12 -6.02 -6.23 -2.06
N TRP A 13 -6.89 -5.39 -1.49
CA TRP A 13 -7.41 -4.22 -2.18
C TRP A 13 -6.46 -3.06 -2.06
N VAL A 14 -6.05 -2.52 -3.20
CA VAL A 14 -5.11 -1.41 -3.32
C VAL A 14 -5.71 -0.28 -4.15
N ILE A 15 -5.29 0.93 -3.82
CA ILE A 15 -5.53 2.12 -4.64
C ILE A 15 -4.19 2.44 -5.29
N ILE A 16 -4.17 2.51 -6.62
CA ILE A 16 -2.97 2.81 -7.41
C ILE A 16 -3.16 4.19 -8.02
N CYS A 17 -2.15 5.03 -7.95
CA CYS A 17 -2.21 6.37 -8.55
C CYS A 17 -2.30 6.29 -10.07
N CYS A 18 -3.14 7.16 -10.68
CA CYS A 18 -3.19 7.36 -12.13
C CYS A 18 -2.15 8.38 -12.59
N CYS A 19 -1.81 9.31 -11.71
CA CYS A 19 -0.82 10.36 -11.92
C CYS A 19 0.12 10.38 -10.72
N PRO A 20 1.41 10.68 -10.93
CA PRO A 20 2.35 10.77 -9.81
C PRO A 20 1.90 11.77 -8.75
N ASP A 21 2.24 11.51 -7.52
CA ASP A 21 2.06 12.42 -6.40
C ASP A 21 3.25 13.37 -6.33
N VAL A 22 3.04 14.65 -6.65
CA VAL A 22 4.13 15.62 -6.65
C VAL A 22 4.29 16.22 -5.26
N CYS A 23 5.42 15.89 -4.63
CA CYS A 23 5.79 16.38 -3.31
C CYS A 23 7.08 17.19 -3.35
N LYS A 24 7.18 18.20 -2.48
CA LYS A 24 8.41 18.95 -2.29
C LYS A 24 9.42 18.09 -1.55
N THR A 25 10.56 17.89 -2.18
CA THR A 25 11.67 17.09 -1.66
C THR A 25 12.90 17.95 -1.54
N PRO A 26 13.63 17.93 -0.42
CA PRO A 26 14.88 18.65 -0.32
C PRO A 26 15.94 17.97 -1.22
N VAL A 27 16.41 18.71 -2.21
CA VAL A 27 17.56 18.32 -3.04
C VAL A 27 18.67 19.29 -2.70
N GLY A 28 19.62 18.85 -1.87
CA GLY A 28 20.53 19.77 -1.19
C GLY A 28 19.76 20.74 -0.29
N SER A 29 19.98 22.04 -0.47
CA SER A 29 19.26 23.11 0.26
C SER A 29 17.99 23.60 -0.44
N VAL A 30 17.65 23.09 -1.63
CA VAL A 30 16.53 23.59 -2.45
C VAL A 30 15.33 22.66 -2.39
N PRO A 31 14.12 23.16 -2.01
CA PRO A 31 12.87 22.43 -2.09
C PRO A 31 12.47 22.18 -3.55
N THR A 32 12.64 20.97 -4.05
CA THR A 32 12.35 20.61 -5.45
C THR A 32 11.06 19.78 -5.55
N PRO A 33 10.12 20.10 -6.46
CA PRO A 33 8.97 19.26 -6.75
C PRO A 33 9.40 17.95 -7.43
N VAL A 34 9.18 16.81 -6.75
CA VAL A 34 9.52 15.48 -7.26
C VAL A 34 8.25 14.65 -7.38
N PRO A 35 8.03 13.97 -8.53
CA PRO A 35 6.89 13.08 -8.74
C PRO A 35 7.15 11.70 -8.14
N TYR A 36 6.21 11.20 -7.34
CA TYR A 36 6.28 9.89 -6.71
C TYR A 36 5.15 8.99 -7.19
N PRO A 37 5.42 7.75 -7.61
CA PRO A 37 4.38 6.73 -7.76
C PRO A 37 3.92 6.30 -6.37
N VAL A 38 2.60 6.39 -6.11
CA VAL A 38 2.04 6.11 -4.79
C VAL A 38 0.95 5.08 -4.84
N ILE A 39 0.87 4.29 -3.79
CA ILE A 39 -0.18 3.30 -3.57
C ILE A 39 -0.80 3.47 -2.18
N SER A 40 -1.97 2.89 -1.97
CA SER A 40 -2.58 2.78 -0.65
C SER A 40 -3.33 1.47 -0.52
N ARG A 41 -3.22 0.82 0.65
CA ARG A 41 -3.96 -0.41 0.94
C ARG A 41 -5.25 -0.08 1.67
N LEU A 42 -6.32 -0.85 1.43
CA LEU A 42 -7.59 -0.70 2.14
C LEU A 42 -7.59 -1.35 3.54
N SER A 43 -6.43 -1.69 4.05
CA SER A 43 -6.19 -2.08 5.43
C SER A 43 -4.78 -1.60 5.83
N PRO A 44 -4.66 -0.70 6.80
CA PRO A 44 -5.69 -0.16 7.71
C PRO A 44 -6.61 0.88 7.08
N ALA A 45 -7.87 0.91 7.53
CA ALA A 45 -8.90 1.80 7.03
C ALA A 45 -9.65 2.53 8.17
N GLY A 46 -10.43 3.53 7.81
CA GLY A 46 -11.29 4.26 8.73
C GLY A 46 -12.72 4.36 8.22
N LYS A 47 -13.66 4.52 9.14
CA LYS A 47 -15.11 4.65 8.87
C LYS A 47 -15.69 3.51 8.04
N GLU A 48 -15.25 2.28 8.28
CA GLU A 48 -15.86 1.10 7.66
C GLU A 48 -17.31 0.92 8.17
N VAL A 49 -18.17 0.33 7.33
CA VAL A 49 -19.54 0.05 7.72
C VAL A 49 -19.59 -1.08 8.73
N LYS A 50 -20.05 -0.81 9.96
CA LYS A 50 -20.00 -1.77 11.07
C LYS A 50 -20.95 -2.96 10.87
N ARG A 51 -22.16 -2.72 10.32
CA ARG A 51 -23.25 -3.70 10.24
C ARG A 51 -23.30 -4.51 8.95
N VAL A 52 -22.56 -4.09 7.90
CA VAL A 52 -22.57 -4.78 6.59
C VAL A 52 -21.22 -5.41 6.35
N LYS A 53 -21.24 -6.70 6.06
CA LYS A 53 -20.05 -7.47 5.70
C LYS A 53 -20.17 -7.98 4.27
N VAL A 54 -19.06 -8.01 3.54
CA VAL A 54 -18.91 -8.63 2.22
C VAL A 54 -17.82 -9.67 2.35
N ASN A 55 -18.15 -10.93 2.12
CA ASN A 55 -17.25 -12.07 2.35
C ASN A 55 -16.58 -12.02 3.74
N GLY A 56 -17.39 -11.84 4.79
CA GLY A 56 -16.92 -11.81 6.18
C GLY A 56 -16.16 -10.53 6.62
N LYS A 57 -15.82 -9.64 5.69
CA LYS A 57 -15.08 -8.39 5.97
C LYS A 57 -16.00 -7.18 5.91
N LYS A 58 -15.73 -6.15 6.74
CA LYS A 58 -16.53 -4.92 6.76
C LYS A 58 -16.55 -4.24 5.40
N ALA A 59 -17.74 -3.86 4.94
CA ALA A 59 -17.94 -3.15 3.67
C ALA A 59 -17.47 -1.69 3.74
N PHE A 60 -17.17 -1.13 2.57
CA PHE A 60 -16.81 0.27 2.39
C PHE A 60 -17.96 1.06 1.75
N ASN A 61 -18.14 2.28 2.22
CA ASN A 61 -19.01 3.27 1.60
C ASN A 61 -18.26 4.59 1.35
N SER A 62 -18.93 5.59 0.81
CA SER A 62 -18.30 6.86 0.40
C SER A 62 -17.68 7.69 1.55
N GLU A 63 -17.95 7.33 2.81
CA GLU A 63 -17.30 7.93 3.97
C GLU A 63 -16.06 7.17 4.42
N SER A 64 -15.90 5.94 3.94
CA SER A 64 -14.74 5.11 4.27
C SER A 64 -13.49 5.61 3.55
N PHE A 65 -12.34 5.50 4.21
CA PHE A 65 -11.07 5.93 3.67
C PHE A 65 -9.94 4.97 4.04
N ALA A 66 -8.94 4.86 3.19
CA ALA A 66 -7.67 4.22 3.54
C ALA A 66 -6.81 5.22 4.32
N LYS A 67 -6.16 4.75 5.39
CA LYS A 67 -5.53 5.64 6.37
C LYS A 67 -4.29 6.34 5.85
N MET A 68 -3.53 5.71 4.93
CA MET A 68 -2.25 6.26 4.49
C MET A 68 -1.94 5.95 3.02
N THR A 69 -1.24 6.87 2.40
CA THR A 69 -0.57 6.72 1.11
C THR A 69 0.87 6.29 1.35
N ILE A 70 1.42 5.44 0.47
CA ILE A 70 2.78 4.90 0.55
C ILE A 70 3.47 5.20 -0.78
N GLY A 71 4.73 5.66 -0.73
CA GLY A 71 5.56 5.97 -1.89
C GLY A 71 6.05 7.41 -1.92
N ASP A 72 5.42 8.32 -1.18
CA ASP A 72 5.75 9.75 -1.09
C ASP A 72 6.61 10.13 0.13
N GLN A 73 7.17 9.14 0.85
CA GLN A 73 7.94 9.36 2.08
C GLN A 73 9.14 10.32 1.92
N PRO A 74 9.91 10.29 0.80
CA PRO A 74 11.01 11.25 0.64
C PRO A 74 10.54 12.70 0.45
N GLY A 75 9.27 12.91 0.10
CA GLY A 75 8.63 14.22 -0.03
C GLY A 75 8.29 14.88 1.31
N ILE A 76 9.29 14.99 2.21
CA ILE A 76 9.10 15.45 3.60
C ILE A 76 8.55 16.87 3.71
N LEU A 77 8.75 17.71 2.69
CA LEU A 77 8.20 19.06 2.61
C LEU A 77 6.78 19.09 2.08
N LYS A 78 6.14 17.92 1.98
CA LYS A 78 4.71 17.69 1.71
C LYS A 78 4.29 17.90 0.25
N GLY A 79 3.12 17.33 -0.07
CA GLY A 79 2.49 17.46 -1.37
C GLY A 79 2.10 18.89 -1.74
N LEU A 80 2.16 19.22 -3.02
CA LEU A 80 1.91 20.59 -3.50
C LEU A 80 0.50 21.09 -3.18
N LYS A 81 -0.52 20.25 -3.34
CA LYS A 81 -1.93 20.62 -3.11
C LYS A 81 -2.39 20.30 -1.70
N SER A 82 -2.17 19.06 -1.26
CA SER A 82 -2.73 18.58 0.00
C SER A 82 -1.95 19.03 1.22
N GLN A 83 -0.71 19.46 1.05
CA GLN A 83 0.23 19.77 2.14
C GLN A 83 0.35 18.60 3.13
N LYS A 84 0.33 17.36 2.60
CA LYS A 84 0.50 16.11 3.36
C LYS A 84 1.54 15.23 2.70
N THR A 85 2.18 14.38 3.52
CA THR A 85 2.97 13.22 3.14
C THR A 85 2.34 12.01 3.82
N GLY A 86 2.15 10.91 3.10
CA GLY A 86 1.48 9.74 3.63
C GLY A 86 0.02 9.97 4.01
N GLY A 87 -0.66 10.93 3.39
CA GLY A 87 -2.04 11.30 3.69
C GLY A 87 -3.04 10.19 3.39
N ARG A 88 -4.27 10.36 3.84
CA ARG A 88 -5.36 9.38 3.61
C ARG A 88 -5.80 9.35 2.15
N CYS A 89 -6.47 8.24 1.76
CA CYS A 89 -7.14 8.12 0.47
C CYS A 89 -8.65 8.07 0.69
N LYS A 90 -9.39 8.99 0.06
CA LYS A 90 -10.85 9.12 0.16
C LYS A 90 -11.50 9.06 -1.21
N LYS A 91 -12.75 8.59 -1.28
CA LYS A 91 -13.48 8.54 -2.55
C LYS A 91 -13.70 9.94 -3.13
N LYS A 92 -13.35 10.14 -4.40
CA LYS A 92 -13.49 11.44 -5.08
C LYS A 92 -14.92 11.73 -5.50
N LYS A 93 -15.63 10.79 -6.11
CA LYS A 93 -16.97 10.99 -6.67
C LYS A 93 -17.96 9.93 -6.18
N LYS A 94 -19.18 10.37 -5.84
CA LYS A 94 -20.29 9.49 -5.47
C LYS A 94 -21.01 9.02 -6.74
N SER A 95 -20.60 7.88 -7.31
CA SER A 95 -21.10 7.42 -8.61
C SER A 95 -21.87 6.10 -8.59
N SER A 96 -22.15 5.54 -7.43
CA SER A 96 -22.85 4.25 -7.33
C SER A 96 -24.37 4.45 -7.18
N SER A 97 -25.18 3.67 -7.91
CA SER A 97 -26.62 3.52 -7.66
C SER A 97 -26.90 2.81 -6.33
N LEU A 98 -25.97 1.90 -5.94
CA LEU A 98 -26.09 1.13 -4.70
C LEU A 98 -25.66 1.95 -3.49
N SER A 99 -26.42 1.84 -2.40
CA SER A 99 -26.10 2.46 -1.10
C SER A 99 -25.89 1.39 -0.03
N ILE A 100 -24.96 1.63 0.87
CA ILE A 100 -24.68 0.80 2.05
C ILE A 100 -24.82 1.70 3.27
N GLY A 101 -25.87 1.47 4.06
CA GLY A 101 -26.31 2.41 5.07
C GLY A 101 -26.84 3.68 4.42
N LYS A 102 -26.48 4.85 4.96
CA LYS A 102 -26.88 6.16 4.41
C LYS A 102 -25.99 6.68 3.28
N HIS A 103 -24.96 5.93 2.87
CA HIS A 103 -23.92 6.39 1.96
C HIS A 103 -23.77 5.47 0.76
N LYS A 104 -23.29 6.04 -0.36
CA LYS A 104 -23.06 5.30 -1.60
C LYS A 104 -21.98 4.24 -1.43
N ALA A 105 -22.22 3.04 -1.97
CA ALA A 105 -21.24 1.96 -1.97
C ALA A 105 -20.01 2.31 -2.83
N ILE A 106 -18.87 1.71 -2.49
CA ILE A 106 -17.65 1.79 -3.29
C ILE A 106 -17.44 0.45 -4.00
N ARG A 107 -17.00 0.51 -5.27
CA ARG A 107 -16.76 -0.64 -6.13
C ARG A 107 -15.35 -0.60 -6.72
N SER A 108 -14.89 -1.74 -7.22
CA SER A 108 -13.68 -1.82 -8.02
C SER A 108 -13.71 -0.80 -9.17
N GLY A 109 -12.58 -0.17 -9.47
CA GLY A 109 -12.46 0.88 -10.48
C GLY A 109 -12.94 2.27 -10.06
N ASP A 110 -13.50 2.43 -8.86
CA ASP A 110 -13.87 3.76 -8.37
C ASP A 110 -12.62 4.63 -8.11
N ILE A 111 -12.77 5.93 -8.37
CA ILE A 111 -11.68 6.91 -8.25
C ILE A 111 -11.59 7.45 -6.82
N PHE A 112 -10.36 7.51 -6.34
CA PHE A 112 -9.99 8.05 -5.04
C PHE A 112 -9.07 9.26 -5.18
N GLU A 113 -9.20 10.20 -4.27
CA GLU A 113 -8.17 11.20 -3.99
C GLU A 113 -7.16 10.59 -3.03
N MET A 114 -5.88 10.65 -3.40
CA MET A 114 -4.77 10.08 -2.64
C MET A 114 -3.93 11.20 -2.01
N ASN A 115 -3.19 10.83 -0.97
CA ASN A 115 -2.42 11.77 -0.17
C ASN A 115 -3.25 13.01 0.20
N ALA A 116 -4.46 12.77 0.73
CA ALA A 116 -5.46 13.80 0.92
C ALA A 116 -5.43 14.40 2.33
N ASN A 117 -5.67 15.71 2.39
CA ASN A 117 -6.07 16.42 3.59
C ASN A 117 -7.61 16.39 3.77
N ALA A 118 -8.16 17.28 4.60
CA ALA A 118 -9.60 17.36 4.82
C ALA A 118 -10.36 17.77 3.54
N LYS A 119 -9.79 18.66 2.72
CA LYS A 119 -10.46 19.27 1.57
C LYS A 119 -10.16 18.54 0.26
N PHE A 120 -8.89 18.31 -0.10
CA PHE A 120 -8.51 17.74 -1.39
C PHE A 120 -7.35 16.75 -1.28
N GLY A 121 -7.22 15.89 -2.31
CA GLY A 121 -6.06 15.04 -2.53
C GLY A 121 -4.96 15.75 -3.31
N ASN A 122 -3.75 15.23 -3.18
CA ASN A 122 -2.61 15.69 -3.97
C ASN A 122 -2.63 15.07 -5.37
N THR A 123 -3.00 13.79 -5.45
CA THR A 123 -3.17 13.05 -6.69
C THR A 123 -4.46 12.23 -6.69
N ILE A 124 -4.75 11.55 -7.79
CA ILE A 124 -5.89 10.65 -7.95
C ILE A 124 -5.41 9.24 -8.28
N GLY A 125 -6.20 8.25 -7.88
CA GLY A 125 -5.97 6.86 -8.19
C GLY A 125 -7.27 6.09 -8.31
N PHE A 126 -7.20 4.87 -8.77
CA PHE A 126 -8.33 3.94 -8.84
C PHE A 126 -8.09 2.74 -7.93
N VAL A 127 -9.18 2.19 -7.42
CA VAL A 127 -9.12 1.01 -6.58
C VAL A 127 -9.24 -0.26 -7.41
N THR A 128 -8.31 -1.18 -7.18
CA THR A 128 -8.29 -2.51 -7.80
C THR A 128 -7.96 -3.58 -6.77
N GLN A 129 -8.24 -4.82 -7.10
CA GLN A 129 -7.79 -5.94 -6.30
C GLN A 129 -6.43 -6.39 -6.83
N PHE A 130 -5.44 -6.39 -5.98
CA PHE A 130 -4.17 -7.01 -6.27
C PHE A 130 -4.34 -8.53 -6.10
N VAL A 131 -4.45 -9.23 -7.21
CA VAL A 131 -4.33 -10.67 -7.25
C VAL A 131 -2.88 -10.92 -7.65
N PRO A 132 -2.04 -11.47 -6.78
CA PRO A 132 -0.71 -11.87 -7.18
C PRO A 132 -0.86 -12.95 -8.26
N THR A 133 -0.60 -12.60 -9.49
CA THR A 133 -0.53 -13.53 -10.62
C THR A 133 0.86 -14.19 -10.63
N PHE A 134 1.24 -14.81 -9.53
CA PHE A 134 2.23 -15.85 -9.64
C PHE A 134 1.45 -17.10 -10.06
N PRO A 135 1.80 -17.75 -11.16
CA PRO A 135 1.40 -19.15 -11.31
C PRO A 135 1.94 -19.82 -10.05
N LEU A 136 1.04 -20.18 -9.13
CA LEU A 136 1.42 -21.10 -8.07
C LEU A 136 1.93 -22.31 -8.83
N PRO A 137 3.20 -22.73 -8.65
CA PRO A 137 3.59 -24.04 -9.10
C PRO A 137 2.57 -25.01 -8.53
N ASP A 138 2.14 -25.99 -9.32
CA ASP A 138 1.22 -27.03 -8.86
C ASP A 138 1.76 -27.57 -7.54
N LEU A 139 1.19 -27.05 -6.44
CA LEU A 139 1.55 -27.51 -5.10
C LEU A 139 1.04 -28.95 -5.05
N PRO A 140 1.89 -29.93 -4.74
CA PRO A 140 1.43 -31.29 -4.53
C PRO A 140 0.34 -31.27 -3.46
N ASP A 141 -0.68 -32.12 -3.61
CA ASP A 141 -1.90 -32.19 -2.77
C ASP A 141 -1.65 -32.35 -1.25
N LYS A 142 -0.42 -32.54 -0.85
CA LYS A 142 0.08 -32.44 0.52
C LYS A 142 1.40 -31.68 0.51
N PRO A 143 1.44 -30.45 1.08
CA PRO A 143 2.73 -29.84 1.36
C PRO A 143 3.46 -30.72 2.38
N GLU A 144 4.47 -31.44 1.94
CA GLU A 144 5.50 -31.93 2.85
C GLU A 144 6.03 -30.71 3.63
N PRO A 145 6.29 -30.83 4.93
CA PRO A 145 6.82 -29.72 5.72
C PRO A 145 8.25 -29.38 5.26
N VAL A 146 8.34 -28.45 4.32
CA VAL A 146 9.61 -27.97 3.71
C VAL A 146 10.39 -27.03 4.66
N TRP A 147 9.92 -26.85 5.88
CA TRP A 147 10.49 -25.91 6.83
C TRP A 147 11.87 -26.27 7.40
N PRO A 148 12.26 -27.55 7.60
CA PRO A 148 13.60 -27.87 8.09
C PRO A 148 14.70 -27.41 7.14
N ASP A 149 14.59 -27.72 5.86
CA ASP A 149 15.64 -27.47 4.88
C ASP A 149 15.85 -25.98 4.58
N VAL A 150 14.75 -25.20 4.59
CA VAL A 150 14.82 -23.74 4.37
C VAL A 150 15.42 -23.03 5.59
N LEU A 151 15.11 -23.48 6.80
CA LEU A 151 15.69 -22.92 8.02
C LEU A 151 17.19 -23.23 8.13
N GLU A 152 17.62 -24.44 7.73
CA GLU A 152 19.02 -24.83 7.70
C GLU A 152 19.80 -24.01 6.66
N SER A 153 19.26 -23.86 5.46
CA SER A 153 19.84 -23.01 4.41
C SER A 153 19.95 -21.54 4.81
N VAL A 154 18.96 -20.99 5.51
CA VAL A 154 19.01 -19.60 6.01
C VAL A 154 20.03 -19.46 7.14
N ALA A 155 20.16 -20.46 8.01
CA ALA A 155 21.15 -20.47 9.09
C ALA A 155 22.59 -20.49 8.52
N ASP A 156 22.83 -21.26 7.46
CA ASP A 156 24.12 -21.32 6.79
C ASP A 156 24.50 -19.98 6.17
N ILE A 157 23.57 -19.34 5.46
CA ILE A 157 23.78 -18.01 4.87
C ILE A 157 24.07 -16.94 5.95
N VAL A 158 23.34 -16.98 7.06
CA VAL A 158 23.56 -16.04 8.17
C VAL A 158 24.93 -16.28 8.83
N SER A 159 25.34 -17.54 8.97
CA SER A 159 26.65 -17.92 9.52
C SER A 159 27.80 -17.42 8.62
N GLU A 160 27.64 -17.58 7.31
CA GLU A 160 28.64 -17.14 6.32
C GLU A 160 28.80 -15.61 6.31
N ILE A 161 27.69 -14.88 6.37
CA ILE A 161 27.69 -13.40 6.48
C ILE A 161 28.36 -12.97 7.78
N ALA A 162 28.06 -13.63 8.90
CA ALA A 162 28.65 -13.30 10.21
C ALA A 162 30.16 -13.53 10.22
N SER A 163 30.66 -14.61 9.61
CA SER A 163 32.08 -14.90 9.47
C SER A 163 32.79 -13.85 8.62
N ALA A 164 32.20 -13.47 7.49
CA ALA A 164 32.74 -12.44 6.61
C ALA A 164 32.83 -11.05 7.29
N MET A 165 31.88 -10.73 8.15
CA MET A 165 31.90 -9.47 8.92
C MET A 165 32.99 -9.47 10.00
N ILE A 166 33.27 -10.60 10.62
CA ILE A 166 34.34 -10.75 11.62
C ILE A 166 35.71 -10.60 10.94
N ASP A 167 35.93 -11.26 9.80
CA ASP A 167 37.16 -11.17 9.06
C ASP A 167 37.45 -9.77 8.51
N ALA A 168 36.42 -9.07 8.07
CA ALA A 168 36.51 -7.65 7.66
C ALA A 168 36.96 -6.74 8.81
N SER A 169 36.43 -6.98 10.02
CA SER A 169 36.79 -6.19 11.21
C SER A 169 38.19 -6.47 11.72
N ALA A 170 38.69 -7.71 11.56
CA ALA A 170 40.06 -8.08 11.94
C ALA A 170 41.12 -7.51 11.00
N SER A 171 40.80 -7.36 9.71
CA SER A 171 41.69 -6.78 8.71
C SER A 171 41.89 -5.26 8.90
N ASP A 172 40.91 -4.56 9.45
CA ASP A 172 41.00 -3.13 9.70
C ASP A 172 41.81 -2.82 10.98
N ALA A 173 41.75 -3.72 11.98
CA ALA A 173 42.50 -3.58 13.23
C ALA A 173 44.02 -3.81 13.05
N SER A 174 44.46 -4.47 11.97
CA SER A 174 45.88 -4.73 11.68
C SER A 174 46.53 -3.64 10.85
N ARG A 175 45.83 -2.58 10.47
CA ARG A 175 46.30 -1.43 9.70
C ARG A 175 46.48 -0.14 10.49
N MET A 176 46.29 -0.17 11.81
CA MET A 176 46.63 0.90 12.74
C MET A 176 47.97 0.52 13.52
#